data_b423625164d8ca5b4fcd98495b5327af
#
_entry.id   b423625164d8ca5b4fcd98495b5327af
#
_cell.length_a   1.000
_cell.length_b   1.000
_cell.length_c   1.000
_cell.angle_alpha   90.00
_cell.angle_beta   90.00
_cell.angle_gamma   90.00
#
_symmetry.space_group_name_H-M   'P 1'
#
loop_
_entity.id
_entity.type
_entity.pdbx_description
1 polymer ?
#
loop_
_entity_poly.entity_id
_entity_poly.type
_entity_poly.pdbx_seq_one_letter_code
_entity_poly.pdbx_strand_id
1 'polypeptide(L)'
;KLVMLQKEYPDNELFGTYKSEVRALRAMYYYYLLDMFARVPIVESSTIEIKDVRQSKRSEVFAFVRKELEESLPDLSDAKSAAEGEYYGRMTQSVANYILAKLALNAEIYTDDDWTDAVKPDGKNIKFTVDGEEVNCWEATVKYCNRITASGYALTQGLNGFSANFAAKNEGSIENIFVIPMDPTLYKANMMYLTRSRH
;
A
#
# COMPACT_ATOMS: atom_id res chain seq x y z
N LYS A 1 -20.67 0.04 0.33
CA LYS A 1 -21.25 1.33 -0.10
C LYS A 1 -20.99 1.59 -1.58
N LEU A 2 -19.75 1.55 -2.07
CA LEU A 2 -19.41 1.73 -3.51
C LEU A 2 -20.14 0.73 -4.42
N VAL A 3 -20.23 -0.55 -4.06
CA VAL A 3 -20.96 -1.58 -4.82
C VAL A 3 -22.45 -1.24 -4.93
N MET A 4 -23.03 -0.62 -3.91
CA MET A 4 -24.42 -0.16 -3.95
C MET A 4 -24.59 1.02 -4.89
N LEU A 5 -23.68 2.00 -4.83
CA LEU A 5 -23.69 3.15 -5.72
C LEU A 5 -23.47 2.75 -7.19
N GLN A 6 -22.59 1.78 -7.46
CA GLN A 6 -22.37 1.26 -8.80
C GLN A 6 -23.62 0.60 -9.40
N LYS A 7 -24.46 -0.03 -8.56
CA LYS A 7 -25.75 -0.59 -9.01
C LYS A 7 -26.78 0.51 -9.31
N GLU A 8 -26.72 1.61 -8.57
CA GLU A 8 -27.62 2.74 -8.72
C GLU A 8 -27.23 3.64 -9.93
N TYR A 9 -25.92 3.71 -10.22
CA TYR A 9 -25.36 4.53 -11.30
C TYR A 9 -24.41 3.70 -12.18
N PRO A 10 -24.91 2.70 -12.96
CA PRO A 10 -24.08 1.74 -13.66
C PRO A 10 -23.20 2.38 -14.75
N ASP A 11 -23.65 3.48 -15.33
CA ASP A 11 -22.97 4.14 -16.48
C ASP A 11 -21.90 5.16 -16.03
N ASN A 12 -21.62 5.27 -14.75
CA ASN A 12 -20.60 6.20 -14.26
C ASN A 12 -19.21 5.56 -14.30
N GLU A 13 -18.39 5.95 -15.29
CA GLU A 13 -17.03 5.46 -15.52
C GLU A 13 -16.09 5.67 -14.31
N LEU A 14 -16.33 6.70 -13.49
CA LEU A 14 -15.49 6.98 -12.31
C LEU A 14 -15.60 5.92 -11.22
N PHE A 15 -16.67 5.12 -11.19
CA PHE A 15 -16.78 4.07 -10.18
C PHE A 15 -15.74 2.96 -10.32
N GLY A 16 -15.23 2.68 -11.52
CA GLY A 16 -14.14 1.75 -11.75
C GLY A 16 -12.89 2.21 -10.99
N THR A 17 -12.46 3.44 -11.24
CA THR A 17 -11.29 4.05 -10.60
C THR A 17 -11.45 4.15 -9.09
N TYR A 18 -12.58 4.67 -8.59
CA TYR A 18 -12.81 4.77 -7.15
C TYR A 18 -12.88 3.41 -6.46
N LYS A 19 -13.41 2.39 -7.12
CA LYS A 19 -13.42 1.02 -6.60
C LYS A 19 -11.99 0.50 -6.43
N SER A 20 -11.14 0.70 -7.44
CA SER A 20 -9.75 0.26 -7.41
C SER A 20 -8.93 1.04 -6.37
N GLU A 21 -9.14 2.35 -6.22
CA GLU A 21 -8.52 3.14 -5.15
C GLU A 21 -8.92 2.65 -3.75
N VAL A 22 -10.20 2.37 -3.51
CA VAL A 22 -10.68 1.89 -2.21
C VAL A 22 -10.17 0.48 -1.92
N ARG A 23 -10.06 -0.38 -2.94
CA ARG A 23 -9.43 -1.71 -2.80
C ARG A 23 -7.95 -1.59 -2.45
N ALA A 24 -7.21 -0.75 -3.15
CA ALA A 24 -5.79 -0.49 -2.89
C ALA A 24 -5.58 0.11 -1.50
N LEU A 25 -6.45 1.03 -1.06
CA LEU A 25 -6.43 1.59 0.29
C LEU A 25 -6.73 0.52 1.36
N ARG A 26 -7.72 -0.34 1.12
CA ARG A 26 -8.00 -1.49 1.99
C ARG A 26 -6.77 -2.40 2.09
N ALA A 27 -6.14 -2.71 0.96
CA ALA A 27 -4.93 -3.52 0.93
C ALA A 27 -3.78 -2.87 1.71
N MET A 28 -3.60 -1.55 1.64
CA MET A 28 -2.62 -0.82 2.44
C MET A 28 -2.87 -0.99 3.94
N TYR A 29 -4.11 -0.86 4.40
CA TYR A 29 -4.43 -1.10 5.81
C TYR A 29 -4.18 -2.55 6.22
N TYR A 30 -4.55 -3.52 5.38
CA TYR A 30 -4.26 -4.93 5.66
C TYR A 30 -2.77 -5.25 5.61
N TYR A 31 -1.99 -4.54 4.78
CA TYR A 31 -0.53 -4.62 4.80
C TYR A 31 0.03 -4.19 6.17
N TYR A 32 -0.42 -3.07 6.72
CA TYR A 32 -0.01 -2.66 8.07
C TYR A 32 -0.47 -3.64 9.15
N LEU A 33 -1.68 -4.17 9.04
CA LEU A 33 -2.17 -5.20 9.97
C LEU A 33 -1.35 -6.48 9.88
N LEU A 34 -0.98 -6.91 8.68
CA LEU A 34 -0.10 -8.05 8.44
C LEU A 34 1.27 -7.84 9.09
N ASP A 35 1.86 -6.67 8.85
CA ASP A 35 3.19 -6.32 9.34
C ASP A 35 3.26 -6.23 10.88
N MET A 36 2.25 -5.62 11.50
CA MET A 36 2.20 -5.41 12.95
C MET A 36 1.67 -6.63 13.73
N PHE A 37 0.72 -7.38 13.19
CA PHE A 37 -0.02 -8.41 13.93
C PHE A 37 0.04 -9.79 13.30
N ALA A 38 0.55 -9.94 12.10
CA ALA A 38 0.69 -11.17 11.34
C ALA A 38 -0.65 -11.85 10.99
N ARG A 39 -1.42 -12.25 11.98
CA ARG A 39 -2.68 -13.02 11.86
C ARG A 39 -3.84 -12.12 12.23
N VAL A 40 -4.65 -11.74 11.26
CA VAL A 40 -5.82 -10.88 11.44
C VAL A 40 -7.01 -11.44 10.67
N PRO A 41 -8.26 -11.17 11.07
CA PRO A 41 -9.42 -11.54 10.28
C PRO A 41 -9.46 -10.79 8.95
N ILE A 42 -9.77 -11.48 7.86
CA ILE A 42 -10.09 -10.86 6.57
C ILE A 42 -11.61 -10.69 6.52
N VAL A 43 -12.08 -9.45 6.51
CA VAL A 43 -13.50 -9.11 6.51
C VAL A 43 -13.80 -8.26 5.28
N GLU A 44 -14.54 -8.83 4.34
CA GLU A 44 -14.91 -8.17 3.08
C GLU A 44 -16.37 -7.70 3.05
N SER A 45 -17.18 -8.18 3.99
CA SER A 45 -18.60 -7.84 4.07
C SER A 45 -18.93 -7.06 5.34
N SER A 46 -19.71 -6.01 5.21
CA SER A 46 -20.26 -5.26 6.35
C SER A 46 -21.41 -5.97 7.07
N THR A 47 -21.87 -7.10 6.53
CA THR A 47 -23.01 -7.88 7.06
C THR A 47 -22.57 -9.14 7.81
N ILE A 48 -21.26 -9.39 7.92
CA ILE A 48 -20.76 -10.52 8.69
C ILE A 48 -21.07 -10.33 10.18
N GLU A 49 -21.58 -11.37 10.83
CA GLU A 49 -21.80 -11.32 12.27
C GLU A 49 -20.47 -11.53 13.01
N ILE A 50 -20.29 -10.85 14.15
CA ILE A 50 -19.04 -10.91 14.95
C ILE A 50 -18.69 -12.37 15.32
N LYS A 51 -19.68 -13.19 15.61
CA LYS A 51 -19.47 -14.62 15.95
C LYS A 51 -18.84 -15.44 14.81
N ASP A 52 -18.95 -14.96 13.55
CA ASP A 52 -18.45 -15.67 12.36
C ASP A 52 -17.09 -15.14 11.90
N VAL A 53 -16.61 -14.05 12.50
CA VAL A 53 -15.26 -13.52 12.23
C VAL A 53 -14.22 -14.51 12.76
N ARG A 54 -13.28 -14.90 11.89
CA ARG A 54 -12.18 -15.82 12.23
C ARG A 54 -10.86 -15.19 11.88
N GLN A 55 -9.86 -15.46 12.69
CA GLN A 55 -8.49 -15.06 12.40
C GLN A 55 -7.96 -15.87 11.22
N SER A 56 -7.39 -15.18 10.23
CA SER A 56 -6.73 -15.78 9.09
C SER A 56 -5.25 -16.04 9.39
N LYS A 57 -4.64 -16.96 8.65
CA LYS A 57 -3.20 -17.20 8.70
C LYS A 57 -2.45 -16.01 8.11
N ARG A 58 -1.18 -15.87 8.46
CA ARG A 58 -0.30 -14.84 7.90
C ARG A 58 -0.22 -14.92 6.38
N SER A 59 -0.03 -16.12 5.84
CA SER A 59 0.03 -16.38 4.40
C SER A 59 -1.27 -16.02 3.67
N GLU A 60 -2.41 -16.21 4.31
CA GLU A 60 -3.72 -15.84 3.75
C GLU A 60 -3.89 -14.32 3.68
N VAL A 61 -3.47 -13.60 4.73
CA VAL A 61 -3.48 -12.12 4.73
C VAL A 61 -2.51 -11.57 3.68
N PHE A 62 -1.31 -12.14 3.56
CA PHE A 62 -0.36 -11.81 2.51
C PHE A 62 -0.97 -11.99 1.11
N ALA A 63 -1.58 -13.14 0.85
CA ALA A 63 -2.21 -13.43 -0.44
C ALA A 63 -3.37 -12.47 -0.74
N PHE A 64 -4.16 -12.13 0.27
CA PHE A 64 -5.25 -11.17 0.14
C PHE A 64 -4.73 -9.77 -0.23
N VAL A 65 -3.74 -9.25 0.50
CA VAL A 65 -3.14 -7.93 0.22
C VAL A 65 -2.56 -7.88 -1.19
N ARG A 66 -1.80 -8.91 -1.55
CA ARG A 66 -1.20 -9.04 -2.87
C ARG A 66 -2.27 -8.99 -3.97
N LYS A 67 -3.29 -9.85 -3.86
CA LYS A 67 -4.39 -9.93 -4.84
C LYS A 67 -5.10 -8.60 -5.00
N GLU A 68 -5.46 -7.94 -3.90
CA GLU A 68 -6.15 -6.65 -3.94
C GLU A 68 -5.34 -5.56 -4.67
N LEU A 69 -4.02 -5.52 -4.45
CA LEU A 69 -3.14 -4.57 -5.12
C LEU A 69 -2.93 -4.91 -6.60
N GLU A 70 -2.65 -6.18 -6.92
CA GLU A 70 -2.41 -6.61 -8.31
C GLU A 70 -3.66 -6.39 -9.18
N GLU A 71 -4.85 -6.70 -8.67
CA GLU A 71 -6.11 -6.50 -9.39
C GLU A 71 -6.54 -5.03 -9.50
N SER A 72 -6.12 -4.18 -8.56
CA SER A 72 -6.44 -2.74 -8.60
C SER A 72 -5.49 -1.95 -9.49
N LEU A 73 -4.25 -2.39 -9.61
CA LEU A 73 -3.15 -1.65 -10.22
C LEU A 73 -3.45 -1.10 -11.63
N PRO A 74 -4.09 -1.84 -12.55
CA PRO A 74 -4.36 -1.35 -13.91
C PRO A 74 -5.30 -0.15 -13.97
N ASP A 75 -6.21 -0.03 -13.00
CA ASP A 75 -7.25 1.02 -12.97
C ASP A 75 -6.83 2.23 -12.12
N LEU A 76 -5.68 2.16 -11.44
CA LEU A 76 -5.15 3.28 -10.66
C LEU A 76 -4.47 4.30 -11.58
N SER A 77 -4.54 5.58 -11.22
CA SER A 77 -3.84 6.64 -11.92
C SER A 77 -2.32 6.49 -11.80
N ASP A 78 -1.59 6.87 -12.84
CA ASP A 78 -0.12 7.00 -12.86
C ASP A 78 0.38 8.33 -12.28
N ALA A 79 -0.53 9.22 -11.85
CA ALA A 79 -0.19 10.49 -11.23
C ALA A 79 0.61 10.31 -9.92
N LYS A 80 1.33 11.35 -9.52
CA LYS A 80 2.07 11.35 -8.25
C LYS A 80 1.17 11.73 -7.09
N SER A 81 0.99 10.84 -6.12
CA SER A 81 0.17 11.08 -4.93
C SER A 81 0.71 12.17 -4.01
N ALA A 82 2.01 12.43 -4.03
CA ALA A 82 2.66 13.47 -3.23
C ALA A 82 2.71 14.85 -3.92
N ALA A 83 2.26 14.96 -5.17
CA ALA A 83 2.19 16.22 -5.88
C ALA A 83 0.83 16.89 -5.68
N GLU A 84 0.81 18.22 -5.52
CA GLU A 84 -0.45 18.97 -5.49
C GLU A 84 -1.28 18.72 -6.75
N GLY A 85 -2.59 18.59 -6.58
CA GLY A 85 -3.53 18.35 -7.65
C GLY A 85 -4.62 17.35 -7.30
N GLU A 86 -5.31 16.86 -8.30
CA GLU A 86 -6.45 15.96 -8.13
C GLU A 86 -6.13 14.67 -7.37
N TYR A 87 -4.91 14.15 -7.54
CA TYR A 87 -4.48 12.87 -6.94
C TYR A 87 -3.69 13.02 -5.63
N TYR A 88 -3.61 14.24 -5.09
CA TYR A 88 -2.90 14.50 -3.84
C TYR A 88 -3.48 13.69 -2.67
N GLY A 89 -2.65 12.81 -2.09
CA GLY A 89 -3.06 11.92 -1.00
C GLY A 89 -3.94 10.73 -1.43
N ARG A 90 -4.13 10.50 -2.73
CA ARG A 90 -4.92 9.36 -3.25
C ARG A 90 -4.03 8.15 -3.54
N MET A 91 -4.67 6.98 -3.63
CA MET A 91 -3.99 5.74 -4.05
C MET A 91 -3.70 5.79 -5.55
N THR A 92 -2.42 5.67 -5.91
CA THR A 92 -1.94 5.68 -7.29
C THR A 92 -1.11 4.43 -7.60
N GLN A 93 -0.77 4.20 -8.88
CA GLN A 93 0.04 3.05 -9.28
C GLN A 93 1.37 3.00 -8.53
N SER A 94 2.04 4.14 -8.32
CA SER A 94 3.32 4.19 -7.61
C SER A 94 3.17 3.80 -6.13
N VAL A 95 2.07 4.19 -5.47
CA VAL A 95 1.77 3.78 -4.09
C VAL A 95 1.52 2.27 -4.01
N ALA A 96 0.73 1.72 -4.94
CA ALA A 96 0.47 0.28 -5.01
C ALA A 96 1.76 -0.52 -5.28
N ASN A 97 2.58 -0.08 -6.25
CA ASN A 97 3.89 -0.71 -6.53
C ASN A 97 4.84 -0.65 -5.33
N TYR A 98 4.81 0.44 -4.54
CA TYR A 98 5.61 0.54 -3.32
C TYR A 98 5.20 -0.50 -2.26
N ILE A 99 3.90 -0.68 -2.04
CA ILE A 99 3.40 -1.68 -1.10
C ILE A 99 3.72 -3.10 -1.62
N LEU A 100 3.55 -3.35 -2.91
CA LEU A 100 3.91 -4.62 -3.54
C LEU A 100 5.41 -4.92 -3.43
N ALA A 101 6.28 -3.91 -3.59
CA ALA A 101 7.73 -4.07 -3.39
C ALA A 101 8.06 -4.48 -1.95
N LYS A 102 7.45 -3.82 -0.95
CA LYS A 102 7.63 -4.16 0.47
C LYS A 102 7.08 -5.55 0.79
N LEU A 103 5.93 -5.90 0.22
CA LEU A 103 5.30 -7.19 0.39
C LEU A 103 6.17 -8.32 -0.18
N ALA A 104 6.73 -8.10 -1.38
CA ALA A 104 7.62 -9.06 -2.04
C ALA A 104 8.96 -9.21 -1.30
N LEU A 105 9.54 -8.09 -0.83
CA LEU A 105 10.80 -8.10 -0.07
C LEU A 105 10.70 -8.93 1.21
N ASN A 106 9.55 -8.91 1.88
CA ASN A 106 9.32 -9.62 3.13
C ASN A 106 8.49 -10.90 2.96
N ALA A 107 8.36 -11.40 1.73
CA ALA A 107 7.47 -12.53 1.42
C ALA A 107 7.82 -13.80 2.20
N GLU A 108 9.09 -14.09 2.47
CA GLU A 108 9.51 -15.22 3.28
C GLU A 108 8.89 -15.19 4.69
N ILE A 109 8.86 -13.99 5.29
CA ILE A 109 8.28 -13.81 6.64
C ILE A 109 6.75 -13.90 6.57
N TYR A 110 6.13 -13.28 5.56
CA TYR A 110 4.67 -13.22 5.48
C TYR A 110 4.04 -14.54 5.03
N THR A 111 4.79 -15.44 4.40
CA THR A 111 4.34 -16.78 4.02
C THR A 111 4.66 -17.86 5.06
N ASP A 112 5.40 -17.51 6.11
CA ASP A 112 5.70 -18.41 7.23
C ASP A 112 4.54 -18.41 8.24
N ASP A 113 3.73 -19.46 8.22
CA ASP A 113 2.60 -19.62 9.13
C ASP A 113 2.98 -20.22 10.48
N ASP A 114 4.16 -20.85 10.59
CA ASP A 114 4.70 -21.41 11.83
C ASP A 114 6.17 -21.03 12.04
N TRP A 115 6.36 -19.88 12.65
CA TRP A 115 7.70 -19.36 12.96
C TRP A 115 8.44 -20.17 14.03
N THR A 116 7.77 -21.14 14.67
CA THR A 116 8.36 -21.95 15.76
C THR A 116 9.10 -23.19 15.24
N ASP A 117 8.80 -23.61 14.01
CA ASP A 117 9.49 -24.74 13.39
C ASP A 117 10.80 -24.35 12.73
N ALA A 118 11.57 -25.35 12.28
CA ALA A 118 12.84 -25.16 11.59
C ALA A 118 12.67 -24.94 10.08
N VAL A 119 11.44 -25.06 9.55
CA VAL A 119 11.15 -24.95 8.12
C VAL A 119 10.84 -23.50 7.80
N LYS A 120 11.73 -22.86 7.04
CA LYS A 120 11.54 -21.47 6.61
C LYS A 120 11.22 -21.41 5.12
N PRO A 121 10.23 -20.58 4.71
CA PRO A 121 10.00 -20.33 3.29
C PRO A 121 11.26 -19.79 2.62
N ASP A 122 11.53 -20.26 1.40
CA ASP A 122 12.63 -19.78 0.55
C ASP A 122 12.05 -18.83 -0.50
N GLY A 123 12.50 -17.61 -0.52
CA GLY A 123 12.06 -16.56 -1.44
C GLY A 123 12.21 -16.90 -2.92
N LYS A 124 13.16 -17.80 -3.26
CA LYS A 124 13.30 -18.33 -4.64
C LYS A 124 12.06 -19.07 -5.11
N ASN A 125 11.33 -19.68 -4.17
CA ASN A 125 10.13 -20.47 -4.44
C ASN A 125 8.84 -19.66 -4.33
N ILE A 126 8.88 -18.45 -3.78
CA ILE A 126 7.72 -17.55 -3.68
C ILE A 126 7.61 -16.76 -4.99
N LYS A 127 6.62 -17.11 -5.81
CA LYS A 127 6.49 -16.59 -7.17
C LYS A 127 5.52 -15.42 -7.26
N PHE A 128 5.90 -14.45 -8.09
CA PHE A 128 5.10 -13.30 -8.49
C PHE A 128 5.03 -13.26 -10.02
N THR A 129 3.91 -12.80 -10.55
CA THR A 129 3.81 -12.50 -11.98
C THR A 129 3.91 -10.99 -12.16
N VAL A 130 5.01 -10.51 -12.75
CA VAL A 130 5.25 -9.09 -12.98
C VAL A 130 5.61 -8.89 -14.46
N ASP A 131 4.89 -8.01 -15.16
CA ASP A 131 5.04 -7.76 -16.59
C ASP A 131 4.87 -9.02 -17.46
N GLY A 132 3.98 -9.95 -17.02
CA GLY A 132 3.75 -11.21 -17.72
C GLY A 132 4.81 -12.29 -17.47
N GLU A 133 5.83 -12.03 -16.67
CA GLU A 133 6.89 -12.96 -16.33
C GLU A 133 6.72 -13.49 -14.91
N GLU A 134 6.91 -14.80 -14.72
CA GLU A 134 7.00 -15.40 -13.40
C GLU A 134 8.42 -15.22 -12.84
N VAL A 135 8.52 -14.53 -11.71
CA VAL A 135 9.79 -14.20 -11.05
C VAL A 135 9.71 -14.54 -9.56
N ASN A 136 10.85 -14.67 -8.90
CA ASN A 136 10.89 -14.86 -7.46
C ASN A 136 10.60 -13.54 -6.71
N CYS A 137 10.43 -13.60 -5.39
CA CYS A 137 10.02 -12.43 -4.60
C CYS A 137 11.06 -11.29 -4.63
N TRP A 138 12.35 -11.59 -4.72
CA TRP A 138 13.40 -10.56 -4.78
C TRP A 138 13.47 -9.88 -6.15
N GLU A 139 13.34 -10.66 -7.22
CA GLU A 139 13.23 -10.12 -8.59
C GLU A 139 11.95 -9.29 -8.74
N ALA A 140 10.84 -9.73 -8.16
CA ALA A 140 9.61 -8.96 -8.11
C ALA A 140 9.79 -7.62 -7.40
N THR A 141 10.52 -7.61 -6.26
CA THR A 141 10.85 -6.38 -5.53
C THR A 141 11.58 -5.39 -6.45
N VAL A 142 12.61 -5.86 -7.17
CA VAL A 142 13.36 -5.01 -8.11
C VAL A 142 12.46 -4.49 -9.22
N LYS A 143 11.61 -5.33 -9.81
CA LYS A 143 10.69 -4.90 -10.88
C LYS A 143 9.70 -3.83 -10.37
N TYR A 144 9.09 -3.99 -9.20
CA TYR A 144 8.21 -2.98 -8.62
C TYR A 144 8.93 -1.66 -8.31
N CYS A 145 10.15 -1.72 -7.77
CA CYS A 145 10.98 -0.53 -7.56
C CYS A 145 11.31 0.18 -8.89
N ASN A 146 11.63 -0.56 -9.93
CA ASN A 146 11.92 0.00 -11.26
C ASN A 146 10.69 0.71 -11.86
N ARG A 147 9.47 0.21 -11.64
CA ARG A 147 8.24 0.91 -12.05
C ARG A 147 8.11 2.27 -11.35
N ILE A 148 8.44 2.34 -10.05
CA ILE A 148 8.39 3.59 -9.30
C ILE A 148 9.42 4.59 -9.85
N THR A 149 10.66 4.17 -10.08
CA THR A 149 11.68 5.07 -10.66
C THR A 149 11.34 5.49 -12.08
N ALA A 150 10.77 4.59 -12.89
CA ALA A 150 10.29 4.94 -14.23
C ALA A 150 9.16 5.98 -14.21
N SER A 151 8.37 6.04 -13.12
CA SER A 151 7.36 7.10 -12.91
C SER A 151 7.95 8.44 -12.45
N GLY A 152 9.29 8.59 -12.45
CA GLY A 152 9.98 9.83 -12.17
C GLY A 152 10.15 10.13 -10.68
N TYR A 153 10.10 9.11 -9.81
CA TYR A 153 10.57 9.23 -8.43
C TYR A 153 12.08 9.04 -8.35
N ALA A 154 12.73 9.82 -7.51
CA ALA A 154 14.17 9.78 -7.33
C ALA A 154 14.55 10.31 -5.95
N LEU A 155 15.73 9.93 -5.47
CA LEU A 155 16.27 10.48 -4.23
C LEU A 155 16.62 11.98 -4.41
N THR A 156 16.20 12.79 -3.46
CA THR A 156 16.52 14.22 -3.43
C THR A 156 18.01 14.41 -3.15
N GLN A 157 18.69 15.13 -4.03
CA GLN A 157 20.14 15.31 -3.98
C GLN A 157 20.54 16.52 -3.13
N GLY A 158 21.82 16.54 -2.70
CA GLY A 158 22.44 17.66 -1.98
C GLY A 158 22.42 17.50 -0.46
N LEU A 159 23.12 18.43 0.22
CA LEU A 159 23.30 18.38 1.67
C LEU A 159 22.00 18.40 2.48
N ASN A 160 20.97 19.07 1.98
CA ASN A 160 19.66 19.17 2.62
C ASN A 160 18.61 18.28 1.96
N GLY A 161 19.02 17.39 1.05
CA GLY A 161 18.08 16.54 0.29
C GLY A 161 17.15 15.73 1.17
N PHE A 162 17.71 15.04 2.16
CA PHE A 162 16.93 14.26 3.12
C PHE A 162 15.95 15.13 3.91
N SER A 163 16.42 16.24 4.49
CA SER A 163 15.60 17.11 5.34
C SER A 163 14.52 17.87 4.55
N ALA A 164 14.72 18.10 3.26
CA ALA A 164 13.74 18.77 2.41
C ALA A 164 12.42 18.00 2.31
N ASN A 165 12.47 16.68 2.39
CA ASN A 165 11.26 15.83 2.37
C ASN A 165 10.39 15.99 3.63
N PHE A 166 10.94 16.52 4.72
CA PHE A 166 10.26 16.75 5.99
C PHE A 166 10.02 18.25 6.27
N ALA A 167 10.27 19.10 5.30
CA ALA A 167 10.00 20.53 5.42
C ALA A 167 8.47 20.79 5.49
N ALA A 168 8.10 21.97 6.02
CA ALA A 168 6.68 22.36 6.10
C ALA A 168 6.02 22.51 4.72
N LYS A 169 6.82 22.77 3.68
CA LYS A 169 6.43 22.78 2.28
C LYS A 169 7.24 21.70 1.55
N ASN A 170 6.67 20.54 1.41
CA ASN A 170 7.29 19.38 0.77
C ASN A 170 6.45 18.76 -0.36
N GLU A 171 5.42 19.47 -0.82
CA GLU A 171 4.49 19.01 -1.86
C GLU A 171 5.18 18.80 -3.22
N GLY A 172 6.35 19.43 -3.41
CA GLY A 172 7.19 19.24 -4.60
C GLY A 172 8.23 18.13 -4.48
N SER A 173 8.21 17.32 -3.40
CA SER A 173 9.18 16.24 -3.23
C SER A 173 9.08 15.21 -4.36
N ILE A 174 10.22 14.90 -4.97
CA ILE A 174 10.35 13.82 -5.97
C ILE A 174 10.60 12.46 -5.32
N GLU A 175 10.77 12.43 -4.00
CA GLU A 175 11.07 11.23 -3.22
C GLU A 175 9.83 10.68 -2.50
N ASN A 176 8.92 11.56 -2.06
CA ASN A 176 7.71 11.16 -1.37
C ASN A 176 6.74 10.46 -2.32
N ILE A 177 6.44 9.18 -2.06
CA ILE A 177 5.55 8.36 -2.90
C ILE A 177 4.09 8.53 -2.47
N PHE A 178 3.83 8.58 -1.16
CA PHE A 178 2.51 8.74 -0.59
C PHE A 178 2.53 9.75 0.55
N VAL A 179 1.51 10.59 0.61
CA VAL A 179 1.35 11.58 1.67
C VAL A 179 -0.08 11.52 2.23
N ILE A 180 -0.20 11.87 3.50
CA ILE A 180 -1.51 12.11 4.12
C ILE A 180 -1.62 13.63 4.27
N PRO A 181 -2.43 14.30 3.45
CA PRO A 181 -2.61 15.75 3.54
C PRO A 181 -3.20 16.12 4.89
N MET A 182 -2.54 17.01 5.62
CA MET A 182 -2.97 17.50 6.92
C MET A 182 -3.53 18.91 6.80
N ASP A 183 -4.84 19.06 6.91
CA ASP A 183 -5.49 20.35 6.95
C ASP A 183 -5.57 20.83 8.39
N PRO A 184 -4.96 21.97 8.76
CA PRO A 184 -4.96 22.48 10.13
C PRO A 184 -6.35 22.91 10.61
N THR A 185 -7.31 23.12 9.70
CA THR A 185 -8.70 23.45 10.05
C THR A 185 -9.51 22.22 10.42
N LEU A 186 -9.21 21.08 9.78
CA LEU A 186 -9.90 19.80 9.98
C LEU A 186 -9.23 18.95 11.07
N TYR A 187 -7.91 19.00 11.17
CA TYR A 187 -7.12 18.20 12.11
C TYR A 187 -6.55 19.08 13.21
N LYS A 188 -7.33 19.23 14.28
CA LYS A 188 -6.91 19.97 15.50
C LYS A 188 -5.99 19.14 16.42
N ALA A 189 -5.57 17.96 16.01
CA ALA A 189 -4.70 17.12 16.82
C ALA A 189 -3.31 17.76 16.92
N ASN A 190 -2.94 18.19 18.10
CA ASN A 190 -1.62 18.74 18.37
C ASN A 190 -0.61 17.59 18.55
N MET A 191 -0.08 17.10 17.43
CA MET A 191 0.94 16.03 17.41
C MET A 191 2.30 16.47 17.94
N MET A 192 2.49 17.76 18.22
CA MET A 192 3.77 18.29 18.73
C MET A 192 4.23 17.66 20.04
N TYR A 193 3.32 17.12 20.83
CA TYR A 193 3.66 16.42 22.07
C TYR A 193 4.38 15.09 21.84
N LEU A 194 4.12 14.42 20.74
CA LEU A 194 4.70 13.11 20.44
C LEU A 194 6.09 13.21 19.80
N THR A 195 6.43 14.37 19.21
CA THR A 195 7.68 14.57 18.49
C THR A 195 8.71 15.42 19.25
N ARG A 196 8.35 16.01 20.39
CA ARG A 196 9.27 16.76 21.21
C ARG A 196 10.17 15.79 21.99
N SER A 197 11.39 15.57 21.48
CA SER A 197 12.45 15.04 22.32
C SER A 197 12.70 16.05 23.45
N ARG A 198 12.56 15.62 24.68
CA ARG A 198 13.05 16.38 25.82
C ARG A 198 14.57 16.20 25.87
N HIS A 199 15.30 17.25 25.55
CA HIS A 199 16.70 17.39 25.91
C HIS A 199 16.78 17.98 27.29
#